data_687cf4c4eb9b93d6659fe25401a19814
#
_entry.id   687cf4c4eb9b93d6659fe25401a19814
#
_cell.length_a   1.000
_cell.length_b   1.000
_cell.length_c   1.000
_cell.angle_alpha   90.00
_cell.angle_beta   90.00
_cell.angle_gamma   90.00
#
_symmetry.space_group_name_H-M   'P 1'
#
loop_
_entity.id
_entity.type
_entity.pdbx_description
1 polymer ?
#
loop_
_entity_poly.entity_id
_entity_poly.type
_entity_poly.pdbx_seq_one_letter_code
_entity_poly.pdbx_strand_id
1 'polypeptide(L)'
;MTGDDRVFKALADPTRRLLLDRLFERDGRTLTELESQLEMTRFGVMKHLRVLEEAGLVTARRRGREKLHFLNPVPIQLVHERWVSKYAEPWAGALTDLKRQLEEA
;
A
#
# COMPACT_ATOMS: atom_id res chain seq x y z
N MET A 1 0.74 -15.70 11.54
CA MET A 1 0.51 -14.92 10.30
C MET A 1 1.86 -14.57 9.70
N THR A 2 2.06 -14.87 8.42
CA THR A 2 3.31 -14.54 7.73
C THR A 2 3.38 -13.04 7.41
N GLY A 3 4.57 -12.55 7.02
CA GLY A 3 4.73 -11.16 6.59
C GLY A 3 3.84 -10.81 5.40
N ASP A 4 3.72 -11.71 4.42
CA ASP A 4 2.86 -11.52 3.26
C ASP A 4 1.38 -11.43 3.65
N ASP A 5 0.94 -12.26 4.59
CA ASP A 5 -0.44 -12.22 5.08
C ASP A 5 -0.78 -10.89 5.77
N ARG A 6 0.16 -10.33 6.50
CA ARG A 6 -0.02 -9.01 7.12
C ARG A 6 -0.16 -7.91 6.07
N VAL A 7 0.61 -8.01 4.99
CA VAL A 7 0.51 -7.06 3.88
C VAL A 7 -0.85 -7.17 3.20
N PHE A 8 -1.30 -8.37 2.87
CA PHE A 8 -2.60 -8.58 2.25
C PHE A 8 -3.74 -8.09 3.15
N LYS A 9 -3.67 -8.40 4.44
CA LYS A 9 -4.65 -7.92 5.42
C LYS A 9 -4.70 -6.39 5.45
N ALA A 10 -3.54 -5.75 5.49
CA ALA A 10 -3.46 -4.29 5.53
C ALA A 10 -4.05 -3.66 4.27
N LEU A 11 -3.79 -4.24 3.10
CA LEU A 11 -4.29 -3.75 1.82
C LEU A 11 -5.76 -4.08 1.55
N ALA A 12 -6.36 -4.96 2.33
CA ALA A 12 -7.76 -5.36 2.13
C ALA A 12 -8.77 -4.28 2.50
N ASP A 13 -8.38 -3.29 3.28
CA ASP A 13 -9.28 -2.22 3.73
C ASP A 13 -9.12 -0.96 2.87
N PRO A 14 -10.23 -0.39 2.37
CA PRO A 14 -10.15 0.80 1.50
C PRO A 14 -9.59 2.04 2.20
N THR A 15 -9.87 2.22 3.49
CA THR A 15 -9.32 3.35 4.24
C THR A 15 -7.81 3.24 4.38
N ARG A 16 -7.28 2.04 4.62
CA ARG A 16 -5.84 1.84 4.70
C ARG A 16 -5.17 2.09 3.35
N ARG A 17 -5.78 1.65 2.25
CA ARG A 17 -5.26 1.98 0.90
C ARG A 17 -5.26 3.49 0.66
N LEU A 18 -6.30 4.19 1.10
CA LEU A 18 -6.37 5.64 0.98
C LEU A 18 -5.25 6.34 1.77
N LEU A 19 -4.96 5.86 2.99
CA LEU A 19 -3.85 6.39 3.78
C LEU A 19 -2.51 6.21 3.07
N LEU A 20 -2.28 5.04 2.48
CA LEU A 20 -1.07 4.78 1.70
C LEU A 20 -1.00 5.69 0.47
N ASP A 21 -2.11 5.92 -0.21
CA ASP A 21 -2.17 6.84 -1.37
C ASP A 21 -1.84 8.27 -0.95
N ARG A 22 -2.30 8.71 0.21
CA ARG A 22 -1.98 10.05 0.71
C ARG A 22 -0.49 10.19 1.03
N LEU A 23 0.12 9.16 1.62
CA LEU A 23 1.55 9.14 1.87
C LEU A 23 2.36 9.04 0.58
N PHE A 24 1.86 8.34 -0.41
CA PHE A 24 2.48 8.28 -1.73
C PHE A 24 2.51 9.66 -2.40
N GLU A 25 1.42 10.42 -2.27
CA GLU A 25 1.34 11.79 -2.81
C GLU A 25 2.33 12.72 -2.10
N ARG A 26 2.41 12.61 -0.76
CA ARG A 26 3.33 13.40 0.05
C ARG A 26 3.66 12.65 1.33
N ASP A 27 4.88 12.19 1.47
CA ASP A 27 5.39 11.53 2.67
C ASP A 27 5.58 12.51 3.83
N GLY A 28 5.78 11.96 5.02
CA GLY A 28 6.09 12.74 6.21
C GLY A 28 4.91 13.49 6.77
N ARG A 29 3.72 12.88 6.74
CA ARG A 29 2.50 13.50 7.28
C ARG A 29 2.29 13.15 8.75
N THR A 30 1.78 14.12 9.50
CA THR A 30 1.37 13.91 10.89
C THR A 30 0.01 13.22 10.94
N LEU A 31 -0.34 12.68 12.11
CA LEU A 31 -1.67 12.13 12.35
C LEU A 31 -2.76 13.17 12.11
N THR A 32 -2.54 14.41 12.57
CA THR A 32 -3.49 15.51 12.37
C THR A 32 -3.74 15.78 10.89
N GLU A 33 -2.68 15.80 10.07
CA GLU A 33 -2.82 16.00 8.63
C GLU A 33 -3.59 14.87 7.96
N LEU A 34 -3.32 13.62 8.35
CA LEU A 34 -4.02 12.46 7.81
C LEU A 34 -5.48 12.45 8.24
N GLU A 35 -5.75 12.75 9.51
CA GLU A 35 -7.11 12.83 10.05
C GLU A 35 -7.95 13.86 9.32
N SER A 36 -7.36 15.02 8.99
CA SER A 36 -8.08 16.11 8.33
C SER A 36 -8.63 15.74 6.94
N GLN A 37 -8.09 14.71 6.32
CA GLN A 37 -8.46 14.27 4.98
C GLN A 37 -9.43 13.08 4.98
N LEU A 38 -9.84 12.61 6.16
CA LEU A 38 -10.69 11.43 6.30
C LEU A 38 -11.92 11.75 7.14
N GLU A 39 -13.05 11.19 6.74
CA GLU A 39 -14.30 11.27 7.50
C GLU A 39 -14.33 10.19 8.59
N MET A 40 -13.40 10.30 9.55
CA MET A 40 -13.24 9.28 10.57
C MET A 40 -12.61 9.91 11.81
N THR A 41 -12.82 9.30 12.96
CA THR A 41 -12.24 9.79 14.21
C THR A 41 -10.72 9.62 14.21
N ARG A 42 -10.04 10.45 15.00
CA ARG A 42 -8.60 10.32 15.24
C ARG A 42 -8.21 8.91 15.68
N PHE A 43 -9.02 8.33 16.57
CA PHE A 43 -8.81 6.97 17.08
C PHE A 43 -8.90 5.93 15.95
N GLY A 44 -9.86 6.09 15.04
CA GLY A 44 -10.01 5.21 13.88
C GLY A 44 -8.80 5.28 12.95
N VAL A 45 -8.30 6.50 12.68
CA VAL A 45 -7.07 6.69 11.87
C VAL A 45 -5.88 6.02 12.55
N MET A 46 -5.74 6.20 13.86
CA MET A 46 -4.65 5.57 14.63
C MET A 46 -4.68 4.03 14.51
N LYS A 47 -5.86 3.43 14.58
CA LYS A 47 -6.01 1.97 14.44
C LYS A 47 -5.55 1.49 13.07
N HIS A 48 -5.94 2.18 12.00
CA HIS A 48 -5.54 1.85 10.65
C HIS A 48 -4.02 2.02 10.47
N LEU A 49 -3.45 3.08 10.99
CA LEU A 49 -2.01 3.31 10.93
C LEU A 49 -1.24 2.20 11.67
N ARG A 50 -1.76 1.73 12.79
CA ARG A 50 -1.14 0.62 13.53
C ARG A 50 -1.08 -0.65 12.69
N VAL A 51 -2.16 -1.00 11.99
CA VAL A 51 -2.18 -2.16 11.10
C VAL A 51 -1.13 -2.00 9.98
N LEU A 52 -1.04 -0.81 9.40
CA LEU A 52 -0.05 -0.51 8.36
C LEU A 52 1.39 -0.57 8.90
N GLU A 53 1.62 -0.08 10.09
CA GLU A 53 2.94 -0.17 10.74
C GLU A 53 3.32 -1.62 11.05
N GLU A 54 2.39 -2.42 11.56
CA GLU A 54 2.62 -3.84 11.83
C GLU A 54 2.94 -4.64 10.57
N ALA A 55 2.37 -4.24 9.43
CA ALA A 55 2.67 -4.85 8.14
C ALA A 55 3.98 -4.33 7.52
N GLY A 56 4.62 -3.34 8.14
CA GLY A 56 5.84 -2.72 7.63
C GLY A 56 5.62 -1.75 6.49
N LEU A 57 4.35 -1.41 6.18
CA LEU A 57 4.00 -0.51 5.07
C LEU A 57 4.12 0.96 5.42
N VAL A 58 4.09 1.27 6.71
CA VAL A 58 4.28 2.63 7.22
C VAL A 58 5.36 2.58 8.30
N THR A 59 6.28 3.52 8.23
CA THR A 59 7.26 3.77 9.28
C THR A 59 7.01 5.16 9.87
N ALA A 60 7.40 5.37 11.11
CA ALA A 60 7.17 6.63 11.79
C ALA A 60 8.49 7.18 12.35
N ARG A 61 8.63 8.51 12.33
CA ARG A 61 9.76 9.24 12.90
C ARG A 61 9.26 10.36 13.79
N ARG A 62 9.91 10.55 14.91
CA ARG A 62 9.66 11.73 15.72
C ARG A 62 10.43 12.93 15.18
N ARG A 63 9.74 14.06 15.14
CA ARG A 63 10.31 15.36 14.82
C ARG A 63 9.75 16.35 15.83
N GLY A 64 10.54 16.64 16.88
CA GLY A 64 10.05 17.43 18.01
C GLY A 64 8.92 16.71 18.73
N ARG A 65 7.75 17.33 18.83
CA ARG A 65 6.55 16.75 19.46
C ARG A 65 5.69 15.98 18.46
N GLU A 66 6.02 16.09 17.18
CA GLU A 66 5.24 15.47 16.12
C GLU A 66 5.80 14.10 15.74
N LYS A 67 4.91 13.22 15.32
CA LYS A 67 5.25 11.93 14.73
C LYS A 67 4.89 11.99 13.25
N LEU A 68 5.90 11.82 12.39
CA LEU A 68 5.72 11.85 10.95
C LEU A 68 5.63 10.42 10.42
N HIS A 69 4.72 10.21 9.47
CA HIS A 69 4.47 8.90 8.88
C HIS A 69 5.01 8.85 7.45
N PHE A 70 5.65 7.74 7.12
CA PHE A 70 6.28 7.54 5.81
C PHE A 70 5.82 6.22 5.21
N LEU A 71 5.54 6.24 3.92
CA LEU A 71 5.26 5.02 3.16
C LEU A 71 6.54 4.21 2.99
N ASN A 72 6.46 2.92 3.28
CA ASN A 72 7.49 1.96 2.92
C ASN A 72 6.92 0.99 1.89
N PRO A 73 7.26 1.14 0.60
CA PRO A 73 6.71 0.29 -0.46
C PRO A 73 7.34 -1.09 -0.55
N VAL A 74 8.43 -1.35 0.17
CA VAL A 74 9.18 -2.61 0.07
C VAL A 74 8.31 -3.85 0.28
N PRO A 75 7.46 -3.93 1.32
CA PRO A 75 6.62 -5.12 1.48
C PRO A 75 5.66 -5.36 0.31
N ILE A 76 5.13 -4.31 -0.31
CA ILE A 76 4.27 -4.42 -1.50
C ILE A 76 5.08 -4.98 -2.67
N GLN A 77 6.28 -4.47 -2.88
CA GLN A 77 7.16 -4.93 -3.96
C GLN A 77 7.52 -6.41 -3.78
N LEU A 78 7.82 -6.84 -2.56
CA LEU A 78 8.13 -8.24 -2.27
C LEU A 78 6.95 -9.18 -2.53
N VAL A 79 5.73 -8.78 -2.15
CA VAL A 79 4.52 -9.53 -2.43
C VAL A 79 4.27 -9.60 -3.94
N HIS A 80 4.46 -8.49 -4.65
CA HIS A 80 4.32 -8.44 -6.10
C HIS A 80 5.27 -9.43 -6.77
N GLU A 81 6.55 -9.42 -6.41
CA GLU A 81 7.55 -10.32 -6.99
C GLU A 81 7.29 -11.79 -6.68
N ARG A 82 6.93 -12.09 -5.42
CA ARG A 82 6.77 -13.47 -4.97
C ARG A 82 5.46 -14.10 -5.38
N TRP A 83 4.41 -13.29 -5.54
CA TRP A 83 3.08 -13.85 -5.73
C TRP A 83 2.32 -13.29 -6.92
N VAL A 84 2.24 -11.96 -7.05
CA VAL A 84 1.41 -11.31 -8.08
C VAL A 84 2.00 -11.49 -9.48
N SER A 85 3.30 -11.30 -9.67
CA SER A 85 3.95 -11.32 -10.98
C SER A 85 3.82 -12.68 -11.67
N LYS A 86 3.87 -13.78 -10.93
CA LYS A 86 3.76 -15.12 -11.52
C LYS A 86 2.40 -15.39 -12.17
N TYR A 87 1.38 -14.62 -11.80
CA TYR A 87 0.08 -14.67 -12.46
C TYR A 87 -0.07 -13.62 -13.56
N ALA A 88 0.46 -12.42 -13.32
CA ALA A 88 0.32 -11.29 -14.23
C ALA A 88 1.15 -11.45 -15.51
N GLU A 89 2.41 -11.91 -15.40
CA GLU A 89 3.31 -12.06 -16.54
C GLU A 89 2.81 -13.03 -17.63
N PRO A 90 2.36 -14.25 -17.29
CA PRO A 90 1.81 -15.16 -18.29
C PRO A 90 0.62 -14.58 -19.03
N TRP A 91 -0.28 -13.89 -18.33
CA TRP A 91 -1.44 -13.25 -18.95
C TRP A 91 -1.03 -12.10 -19.87
N ALA A 92 -0.08 -11.29 -19.46
CA ALA A 92 0.43 -10.19 -20.27
C ALA A 92 1.07 -10.72 -21.58
N GLY A 93 1.84 -11.81 -21.49
CA GLY A 93 2.41 -12.48 -22.64
C GLY A 93 1.35 -13.04 -23.58
N ALA A 94 0.33 -13.73 -23.04
CA ALA A 94 -0.76 -14.27 -23.81
C ALA A 94 -1.55 -13.19 -24.54
N LEU A 95 -1.84 -12.08 -23.88
CA LEU A 95 -2.53 -10.94 -24.48
C LEU A 95 -1.70 -10.27 -25.59
N THR A 96 -0.40 -10.16 -25.39
CA THR A 96 0.51 -9.62 -26.39
C THR A 96 0.55 -10.51 -27.63
N ASP A 97 0.62 -11.83 -27.45
CA ASP A 97 0.62 -12.78 -28.55
C ASP A 97 -0.69 -12.74 -29.34
N LEU A 98 -1.82 -12.68 -28.64
CA LEU A 98 -3.12 -12.56 -29.28
C LEU A 98 -3.23 -11.29 -30.11
N LYS A 99 -2.78 -10.17 -29.57
CA LYS A 99 -2.75 -8.88 -30.27
C LYS A 99 -1.92 -8.98 -31.55
N ARG A 100 -0.74 -9.60 -31.47
CA ARG A 100 0.14 -9.81 -32.62
C ARG A 100 -0.54 -10.64 -33.70
N GLN A 101 -1.18 -11.76 -33.33
CA GLN A 101 -1.92 -12.62 -34.24
C GLN A 101 -3.04 -11.87 -34.97
N LEU A 102 -3.77 -11.02 -34.26
CA LEU A 102 -4.83 -10.21 -34.85
C LEU A 102 -4.30 -9.16 -35.82
N GLU A 103 -3.13 -8.56 -35.52
CA GLU A 103 -2.50 -7.58 -36.40
C GLU A 103 -1.91 -8.20 -37.67
N GLU A 104 -1.52 -9.46 -37.62
CA GLU A 104 -0.94 -10.20 -38.76
C GLU A 104 -2.02 -10.84 -39.67
N ALA A 105 -3.25 -10.87 -39.22
CA ALA A 105 -4.34 -11.50 -39.94
C ALA A 105 -4.87 -10.65 -41.10
#